data_9be140e777dd343b8931094d764158b7
#
_entry.id   9be140e777dd343b8931094d764158b7
#
_cell.length_a   1.000
_cell.length_b   1.000
_cell.length_c   1.000
_cell.angle_alpha   90.00
_cell.angle_beta   90.00
_cell.angle_gamma   90.00
#
_symmetry.space_group_name_H-M   'P 1'
#
loop_
_entity.id
_entity.type
_entity.pdbx_description
1 polymer ?
#
loop_
_entity_poly.entity_id
_entity_poly.type
_entity_poly.pdbx_seq_one_letter_code
_entity_poly.pdbx_strand_id
1 'polypeptide(L)'
;MNIMITGGTGFVGRHLTKALAGQDHHVYILTRSPEEHTDTDETSFIGYDHPVDGLPAIQAVINLAGDSLFGYWTDKKKESIRHSRIDTTSRVIWMMEQMEKKPNVFISGSAVGFYGTSEDHIFTEKTTKPGNDFLASVVVAWEQAAKKAESLGIRTVYTRFGVILGEKGALPLMKLPMRLFAGGRIGNGEQWLSWVHIDDVVGLIQWCLLHDDISGPVNVTAPHPKRNKDFTRVLARVLHRPNWLAVPTLMVRTVIGEMRLLIANGQFVLPKKAQRHGYLFVYPYLQEALQATENK
;
A
#
# COMPACT_ATOMS: atom_id res chain seq x y z
N MET A 1 -0.58 23.31 -2.11
CA MET A 1 0.33 22.69 -3.10
C MET A 1 -0.49 22.04 -4.20
N ASN A 2 0.05 21.97 -5.44
CA ASN A 2 -0.49 21.14 -6.49
C ASN A 2 0.17 19.75 -6.39
N ILE A 3 -0.63 18.72 -6.21
CA ILE A 3 -0.17 17.34 -5.99
C ILE A 3 -0.77 16.44 -7.06
N MET A 4 0.06 15.75 -7.82
CA MET A 4 -0.41 14.77 -8.82
C MET A 4 -0.43 13.36 -8.20
N ILE A 5 -1.55 12.66 -8.35
CA ILE A 5 -1.74 11.31 -7.78
C ILE A 5 -2.16 10.34 -8.86
N THR A 6 -1.43 9.24 -9.05
CA THR A 6 -1.93 8.08 -9.80
C THR A 6 -2.62 7.11 -8.86
N GLY A 7 -3.64 6.42 -9.34
CA GLY A 7 -4.44 5.54 -8.48
C GLY A 7 -5.30 6.28 -7.45
N GLY A 8 -5.53 7.60 -7.64
CA GLY A 8 -6.35 8.43 -6.77
C GLY A 8 -7.80 7.94 -6.62
N THR A 9 -8.33 7.23 -7.61
CA THR A 9 -9.66 6.59 -7.56
C THR A 9 -9.68 5.25 -6.82
N GLY A 10 -8.52 4.72 -6.44
CA GLY A 10 -8.36 3.46 -5.71
C GLY A 10 -8.67 3.58 -4.23
N PHE A 11 -8.49 2.47 -3.48
CA PHE A 11 -8.77 2.43 -2.04
C PHE A 11 -7.95 3.45 -1.25
N VAL A 12 -6.62 3.37 -1.30
CA VAL A 12 -5.74 4.31 -0.59
C VAL A 12 -5.87 5.72 -1.19
N GLY A 13 -5.90 5.80 -2.53
CA GLY A 13 -5.94 7.08 -3.25
C GLY A 13 -7.12 7.96 -2.86
N ARG A 14 -8.33 7.39 -2.73
CA ARG A 14 -9.52 8.17 -2.33
C ARG A 14 -9.41 8.73 -0.91
N HIS A 15 -8.91 7.95 0.04
CA HIS A 15 -8.67 8.45 1.40
C HIS A 15 -7.62 9.56 1.41
N LEU A 16 -6.53 9.38 0.66
CA LEU A 16 -5.47 10.35 0.56
C LEU A 16 -5.94 11.63 -0.13
N THR A 17 -6.64 11.53 -1.27
CA THR A 17 -7.19 12.69 -1.99
C THR A 17 -8.10 13.52 -1.09
N LYS A 18 -9.03 12.85 -0.38
CA LYS A 18 -9.92 13.53 0.57
C LYS A 18 -9.17 14.25 1.69
N ALA A 19 -8.11 13.63 2.22
CA ALA A 19 -7.32 14.22 3.30
C ALA A 19 -6.48 15.42 2.82
N LEU A 20 -5.95 15.37 1.59
CA LEU A 20 -5.15 16.45 1.00
C LEU A 20 -6.03 17.63 0.58
N ALA A 21 -7.17 17.38 -0.06
CA ALA A 21 -8.13 18.42 -0.44
C ALA A 21 -8.61 19.22 0.79
N GLY A 22 -8.86 18.55 1.92
CA GLY A 22 -9.22 19.21 3.17
C GLY A 22 -8.10 20.03 3.84
N GLN A 23 -6.92 20.14 3.22
CA GLN A 23 -5.74 20.88 3.71
C GLN A 23 -5.25 21.94 2.70
N ASP A 24 -6.14 22.53 1.92
CA ASP A 24 -5.85 23.55 0.91
C ASP A 24 -4.83 23.10 -0.16
N HIS A 25 -4.86 21.82 -0.52
CA HIS A 25 -4.08 21.29 -1.64
C HIS A 25 -4.98 21.04 -2.84
N HIS A 26 -4.52 21.39 -4.04
CA HIS A 26 -5.18 20.98 -5.27
C HIS A 26 -4.62 19.64 -5.75
N VAL A 27 -5.47 18.64 -5.92
CA VAL A 27 -5.09 17.28 -6.28
C VAL A 27 -5.43 16.99 -7.74
N TYR A 28 -4.42 16.68 -8.55
CA TYR A 28 -4.56 16.23 -9.94
C TYR A 28 -4.52 14.69 -9.96
N ILE A 29 -5.68 14.06 -10.17
CA ILE A 29 -5.79 12.60 -10.25
C ILE A 29 -5.53 12.15 -11.67
N LEU A 30 -4.40 11.49 -11.88
CA LEU A 30 -4.05 10.87 -13.14
C LEU A 30 -4.78 9.53 -13.28
N THR A 31 -5.72 9.44 -14.23
CA THR A 31 -6.60 8.29 -14.45
C THR A 31 -6.67 7.90 -15.93
N ARG A 32 -7.14 6.69 -16.21
CA ARG A 32 -7.35 6.17 -17.59
C ARG A 32 -8.66 6.63 -18.19
N SER A 33 -9.61 7.02 -17.37
CA SER A 33 -10.96 7.43 -17.76
C SER A 33 -11.33 8.75 -17.05
N PRO A 34 -10.67 9.88 -17.37
CA PRO A 34 -10.96 11.16 -16.73
C PRO A 34 -12.43 11.59 -16.95
N GLU A 35 -13.02 11.24 -18.08
CA GLU A 35 -14.40 11.53 -18.47
C GLU A 35 -15.46 10.87 -17.57
N GLU A 36 -15.10 9.84 -16.82
CA GLU A 36 -16.00 9.17 -15.85
C GLU A 36 -16.07 9.89 -14.51
N HIS A 37 -15.34 11.00 -14.36
CA HIS A 37 -15.19 11.72 -13.10
C HIS A 37 -15.55 13.20 -13.28
N THR A 38 -15.94 13.84 -12.20
CA THR A 38 -16.27 15.28 -12.17
C THR A 38 -15.24 16.00 -11.31
N ASP A 39 -14.67 17.06 -11.87
CA ASP A 39 -13.78 17.96 -11.16
C ASP A 39 -14.51 18.69 -10.03
N THR A 40 -13.76 19.02 -8.99
CA THR A 40 -14.18 19.91 -7.89
C THR A 40 -13.20 21.07 -7.76
N ASP A 41 -13.47 21.99 -6.84
CA ASP A 41 -12.56 23.12 -6.60
C ASP A 41 -11.16 22.68 -6.15
N GLU A 42 -11.04 21.50 -5.49
CA GLU A 42 -9.77 20.98 -4.97
C GLU A 42 -9.22 19.76 -5.73
N THR A 43 -10.00 19.22 -6.69
CA THR A 43 -9.60 17.96 -7.36
C THR A 43 -9.93 18.03 -8.85
N SER A 44 -8.94 17.78 -9.69
CA SER A 44 -9.09 17.66 -11.15
C SER A 44 -8.67 16.26 -11.62
N PHE A 45 -9.41 15.73 -12.61
CA PHE A 45 -9.11 14.44 -13.22
C PHE A 45 -8.48 14.62 -14.59
N ILE A 46 -7.30 14.05 -14.80
CA ILE A 46 -6.53 14.18 -16.03
C ILE A 46 -6.14 12.80 -16.60
N GLY A 47 -6.07 12.71 -17.93
CA GLY A 47 -5.60 11.52 -18.62
C GLY A 47 -4.08 11.39 -18.63
N TYR A 48 -3.58 10.17 -18.90
CA TYR A 48 -2.14 9.94 -19.09
C TYR A 48 -1.56 10.57 -20.36
N ASP A 49 -2.41 11.01 -21.27
CA ASP A 49 -2.10 11.70 -22.53
C ASP A 49 -2.22 13.22 -22.41
N HIS A 50 -2.65 13.72 -21.24
CA HIS A 50 -2.77 15.17 -20.99
C HIS A 50 -1.41 15.86 -21.23
N PRO A 51 -1.39 16.98 -22.01
CA PRO A 51 -0.17 17.73 -22.25
C PRO A 51 0.45 18.24 -20.94
N VAL A 52 1.73 17.96 -20.72
CA VAL A 52 2.43 18.35 -19.48
C VAL A 52 2.51 19.87 -19.36
N ASP A 53 2.64 20.57 -20.50
CA ASP A 53 2.71 22.03 -20.57
C ASP A 53 1.40 22.74 -20.14
N GLY A 54 0.29 21.99 -20.16
CA GLY A 54 -1.01 22.46 -19.67
C GLY A 54 -1.19 22.34 -18.15
N LEU A 55 -0.26 21.68 -17.46
CA LEU A 55 -0.33 21.49 -16.01
C LEU A 55 0.27 22.70 -15.28
N PRO A 56 -0.30 23.12 -14.15
CA PRO A 56 0.37 24.07 -13.27
C PRO A 56 1.64 23.44 -12.69
N ALA A 57 2.47 24.24 -12.05
CA ALA A 57 3.65 23.71 -11.35
C ALA A 57 3.21 22.68 -10.31
N ILE A 58 3.59 21.43 -10.51
CA ILE A 58 3.32 20.29 -9.59
C ILE A 58 4.46 20.23 -8.57
N GLN A 59 4.15 20.32 -7.27
CA GLN A 59 5.14 20.29 -6.19
C GLN A 59 5.43 18.87 -5.71
N ALA A 60 4.47 17.95 -5.83
CA ALA A 60 4.63 16.57 -5.40
C ALA A 60 3.90 15.60 -6.34
N VAL A 61 4.47 14.41 -6.50
CA VAL A 61 3.84 13.33 -7.25
C VAL A 61 3.75 12.10 -6.36
N ILE A 62 2.56 11.50 -6.29
CA ILE A 62 2.29 10.31 -5.48
C ILE A 62 1.76 9.20 -6.41
N ASN A 63 2.51 8.12 -6.52
CA ASN A 63 2.19 7.02 -7.43
C ASN A 63 1.67 5.81 -6.64
N LEU A 64 0.34 5.64 -6.64
CA LEU A 64 -0.37 4.54 -5.97
C LEU A 64 -1.02 3.57 -6.97
N ALA A 65 -0.83 3.77 -8.27
CA ALA A 65 -1.44 2.94 -9.28
C ALA A 65 -0.84 1.53 -9.29
N GLY A 66 -1.72 0.55 -9.45
CA GLY A 66 -1.34 -0.86 -9.55
C GLY A 66 -2.58 -1.74 -9.63
N ASP A 67 -2.52 -2.80 -10.42
CA ASP A 67 -3.61 -3.77 -10.50
C ASP A 67 -3.74 -4.53 -9.17
N SER A 68 -4.97 -4.94 -8.88
CA SER A 68 -5.30 -5.70 -7.67
C SER A 68 -4.52 -7.02 -7.61
N LEU A 69 -3.99 -7.35 -6.43
CA LEU A 69 -3.36 -8.64 -6.16
C LEU A 69 -4.38 -9.77 -5.94
N PHE A 70 -5.68 -9.42 -5.80
CA PHE A 70 -6.72 -10.41 -5.56
C PHE A 70 -7.13 -11.14 -6.83
N GLY A 71 -7.42 -12.45 -6.68
CA GLY A 71 -7.79 -13.37 -7.73
C GLY A 71 -6.73 -14.44 -8.00
N TYR A 72 -7.04 -15.36 -8.91
CA TYR A 72 -6.09 -16.42 -9.30
C TYR A 72 -4.90 -15.84 -10.08
N TRP A 73 -3.68 -16.18 -9.65
CA TRP A 73 -2.44 -15.74 -10.30
C TRP A 73 -2.07 -16.65 -11.48
N THR A 74 -2.79 -16.47 -12.58
CA THR A 74 -2.37 -16.98 -13.88
C THR A 74 -1.17 -16.18 -14.38
N ASP A 75 -0.44 -16.67 -15.38
CA ASP A 75 0.68 -15.92 -15.97
C ASP A 75 0.24 -14.53 -16.45
N LYS A 76 -0.94 -14.44 -17.12
CA LYS A 76 -1.53 -13.17 -17.54
C LYS A 76 -1.79 -12.23 -16.32
N LYS A 77 -2.26 -12.77 -15.20
CA LYS A 77 -2.46 -11.96 -13.98
C LYS A 77 -1.15 -11.49 -13.36
N LYS A 78 -0.13 -12.35 -13.32
CA LYS A 78 1.22 -12.01 -12.86
C LYS A 78 1.85 -10.90 -13.72
N GLU A 79 1.71 -11.00 -15.04
CA GLU A 79 2.12 -9.95 -15.96
C GLU A 79 1.37 -8.65 -15.72
N SER A 80 0.05 -8.69 -15.59
CA SER A 80 -0.76 -7.49 -15.27
C SER A 80 -0.34 -6.85 -13.95
N ILE A 81 -0.09 -7.64 -12.90
CA ILE A 81 0.41 -7.16 -11.61
C ILE A 81 1.75 -6.42 -11.77
N ARG A 82 2.66 -6.97 -12.57
CA ARG A 82 3.98 -6.40 -12.81
C ARG A 82 3.90 -5.16 -13.69
N HIS A 83 3.28 -5.26 -14.86
CA HIS A 83 3.20 -4.19 -15.86
C HIS A 83 2.43 -2.99 -15.34
N SER A 84 1.29 -3.18 -14.68
CA SER A 84 0.50 -2.07 -14.12
C SER A 84 1.30 -1.17 -13.17
N ARG A 85 2.33 -1.70 -12.52
CA ARG A 85 3.20 -0.94 -11.61
C ARG A 85 4.36 -0.29 -12.34
N ILE A 86 5.09 -1.08 -13.13
CA ILE A 86 6.31 -0.63 -13.80
C ILE A 86 5.98 0.39 -14.90
N ASP A 87 4.99 0.10 -15.75
CA ASP A 87 4.66 0.94 -16.89
C ASP A 87 4.05 2.26 -16.43
N THR A 88 3.14 2.22 -15.43
CA THR A 88 2.58 3.45 -14.85
C THR A 88 3.70 4.28 -14.20
N THR A 89 4.60 3.66 -13.44
CA THR A 89 5.72 4.37 -12.82
C THR A 89 6.62 5.01 -13.89
N SER A 90 6.95 4.27 -14.94
CA SER A 90 7.75 4.78 -16.04
C SER A 90 7.07 5.94 -16.77
N ARG A 91 5.76 5.86 -16.98
CA ARG A 91 4.97 6.97 -17.59
C ARG A 91 4.99 8.21 -16.71
N VAL A 92 4.79 8.06 -15.41
CA VAL A 92 4.84 9.18 -14.44
C VAL A 92 6.23 9.83 -14.42
N ILE A 93 7.30 9.03 -14.43
CA ILE A 93 8.67 9.55 -14.50
C ILE A 93 8.88 10.34 -15.78
N TRP A 94 8.45 9.80 -16.92
CA TRP A 94 8.52 10.51 -18.19
C TRP A 94 7.77 11.86 -18.12
N MET A 95 6.57 11.90 -17.53
CA MET A 95 5.83 13.16 -17.34
C MET A 95 6.63 14.15 -16.47
N MET A 96 7.20 13.69 -15.34
CA MET A 96 8.03 14.54 -14.48
C MET A 96 9.28 15.05 -15.21
N GLU A 97 9.85 14.25 -16.10
CA GLU A 97 10.99 14.64 -16.95
C GLU A 97 10.63 15.75 -17.94
N GLN A 98 9.39 15.77 -18.45
CA GLN A 98 8.93 16.83 -19.36
C GLN A 98 8.53 18.13 -18.65
N MET A 99 8.21 18.10 -17.34
CA MET A 99 7.87 19.29 -16.57
C MET A 99 9.01 20.30 -16.57
N GLU A 100 8.72 21.58 -16.84
CA GLU A 100 9.69 22.66 -16.75
C GLU A 100 10.28 22.75 -15.34
N LYS A 101 9.41 22.80 -14.33
CA LYS A 101 9.77 22.74 -12.92
C LYS A 101 9.52 21.34 -12.37
N LYS A 102 10.59 20.64 -12.01
CA LYS A 102 10.49 19.30 -11.43
C LYS A 102 9.81 19.33 -10.07
N PRO A 103 9.01 18.30 -9.72
CA PRO A 103 8.45 18.17 -8.37
C PRO A 103 9.56 18.08 -7.31
N ASN A 104 9.26 18.57 -6.10
CA ASN A 104 10.19 18.46 -4.98
C ASN A 104 10.31 17.03 -4.46
N VAL A 105 9.22 16.26 -4.58
CA VAL A 105 9.16 14.89 -4.06
C VAL A 105 8.33 13.98 -4.96
N PHE A 106 8.81 12.75 -5.09
CA PHE A 106 8.10 11.61 -5.67
C PHE A 106 7.90 10.52 -4.61
N ILE A 107 6.65 10.24 -4.25
CA ILE A 107 6.30 9.18 -3.32
C ILE A 107 5.73 8.02 -4.13
N SER A 108 6.49 6.95 -4.26
CA SER A 108 6.07 5.75 -4.99
C SER A 108 5.55 4.70 -4.04
N GLY A 109 4.39 4.14 -4.35
CA GLY A 109 3.94 2.91 -3.72
C GLY A 109 4.99 1.81 -3.87
N SER A 110 5.05 0.96 -2.85
CA SER A 110 5.86 -0.24 -2.76
C SER A 110 5.16 -1.21 -1.79
N ALA A 111 5.76 -2.33 -1.43
CA ALA A 111 5.17 -3.28 -0.50
C ALA A 111 6.22 -3.96 0.37
N VAL A 112 5.82 -4.40 1.58
CA VAL A 112 6.66 -5.23 2.46
C VAL A 112 7.03 -6.57 1.81
N GLY A 113 6.37 -6.95 0.71
CA GLY A 113 6.77 -8.06 -0.14
C GLY A 113 8.21 -7.96 -0.66
N PHE A 114 8.83 -6.76 -0.65
CA PHE A 114 10.25 -6.59 -0.90
C PHE A 114 11.11 -7.56 -0.09
N TYR A 115 10.78 -7.77 1.17
CA TYR A 115 11.57 -8.57 2.10
C TYR A 115 11.44 -10.08 1.91
N GLY A 116 10.43 -10.56 1.14
CA GLY A 116 10.06 -11.96 1.11
C GLY A 116 9.38 -12.39 2.40
N THR A 117 9.48 -13.67 2.75
CA THR A 117 8.80 -14.25 3.91
C THR A 117 9.79 -14.83 4.92
N SER A 118 9.51 -14.69 6.22
CA SER A 118 10.28 -15.31 7.31
C SER A 118 9.44 -15.37 8.58
N GLU A 119 9.57 -16.45 9.33
CA GLU A 119 8.94 -16.58 10.65
C GLU A 119 9.79 -15.97 11.78
N ASP A 120 11.11 -15.84 11.59
CA ASP A 120 12.05 -15.50 12.67
C ASP A 120 12.74 -14.14 12.42
N HIS A 121 12.91 -13.73 11.18
CA HIS A 121 13.64 -12.51 10.86
C HIS A 121 12.79 -11.25 11.04
N ILE A 122 13.38 -10.23 11.69
CA ILE A 122 12.76 -8.90 11.84
C ILE A 122 13.32 -7.99 10.76
N PHE A 123 12.43 -7.53 9.88
CA PHE A 123 12.78 -6.64 8.79
C PHE A 123 12.55 -5.17 9.15
N THR A 124 13.47 -4.33 8.71
CA THR A 124 13.39 -2.87 8.83
C THR A 124 13.85 -2.23 7.52
N GLU A 125 13.74 -0.93 7.38
CA GLU A 125 14.21 -0.19 6.20
C GLU A 125 15.73 -0.32 5.96
N LYS A 126 16.49 -0.76 6.97
CA LYS A 126 17.92 -1.08 6.84
C LYS A 126 18.19 -2.41 6.12
N THR A 127 17.18 -3.26 5.99
CA THR A 127 17.30 -4.52 5.25
C THR A 127 17.28 -4.22 3.76
N THR A 128 18.44 -4.35 3.12
CA THR A 128 18.64 -4.05 1.69
C THR A 128 18.51 -5.28 0.79
N LYS A 129 18.67 -6.48 1.33
CA LYS A 129 18.55 -7.72 0.57
C LYS A 129 17.07 -8.06 0.37
N PRO A 130 16.59 -8.13 -0.89
CA PRO A 130 15.22 -8.53 -1.18
C PRO A 130 15.02 -10.04 -0.97
N GLY A 131 13.75 -10.43 -0.85
CA GLY A 131 13.34 -11.83 -0.95
C GLY A 131 13.55 -12.38 -2.37
N ASN A 132 13.30 -13.67 -2.53
CA ASN A 132 13.52 -14.41 -3.79
C ASN A 132 12.23 -14.95 -4.42
N ASP A 133 11.06 -14.52 -3.93
CA ASP A 133 9.76 -14.91 -4.46
C ASP A 133 9.25 -13.95 -5.55
N PHE A 134 8.11 -14.33 -6.17
CA PHE A 134 7.49 -13.52 -7.21
C PHE A 134 7.16 -12.10 -6.73
N LEU A 135 6.58 -11.95 -5.54
CA LEU A 135 6.20 -10.63 -5.01
C LEU A 135 7.42 -9.76 -4.78
N ALA A 136 8.48 -10.31 -4.22
CA ALA A 136 9.74 -9.60 -4.03
C ALA A 136 10.30 -9.12 -5.40
N SER A 137 10.26 -9.98 -6.42
CA SER A 137 10.73 -9.63 -7.78
C SER A 137 9.93 -8.47 -8.38
N VAL A 138 8.62 -8.45 -8.18
CA VAL A 138 7.75 -7.35 -8.65
C VAL A 138 8.09 -6.05 -7.92
N VAL A 139 8.23 -6.11 -6.59
CA VAL A 139 8.52 -4.91 -5.78
C VAL A 139 9.90 -4.35 -6.09
N VAL A 140 10.91 -5.19 -6.26
CA VAL A 140 12.26 -4.77 -6.68
C VAL A 140 12.22 -4.03 -8.01
N ALA A 141 11.54 -4.60 -9.01
CA ALA A 141 11.42 -3.96 -10.33
C ALA A 141 10.63 -2.63 -10.25
N TRP A 142 9.61 -2.56 -9.39
CA TRP A 142 8.83 -1.35 -9.16
C TRP A 142 9.68 -0.25 -8.50
N GLU A 143 10.42 -0.56 -7.43
CA GLU A 143 11.33 0.39 -6.78
C GLU A 143 12.46 0.83 -7.73
N GLN A 144 12.99 -0.09 -8.56
CA GLN A 144 13.99 0.26 -9.58
C GLN A 144 13.44 1.22 -10.65
N ALA A 145 12.19 1.02 -11.09
CA ALA A 145 11.55 1.97 -11.99
C ALA A 145 11.39 3.35 -11.32
N ALA A 146 10.93 3.39 -10.07
CA ALA A 146 10.74 4.62 -9.31
C ALA A 146 12.06 5.35 -9.02
N LYS A 147 13.15 4.63 -8.84
CA LYS A 147 14.49 5.19 -8.57
C LYS A 147 14.99 6.12 -9.66
N LYS A 148 14.50 6.00 -10.88
CA LYS A 148 14.87 6.92 -11.98
C LYS A 148 14.54 8.38 -11.67
N ALA A 149 13.57 8.66 -10.79
CA ALA A 149 13.25 10.02 -10.36
C ALA A 149 14.43 10.69 -9.62
N GLU A 150 15.29 9.92 -8.95
CA GLU A 150 16.47 10.44 -8.25
C GLU A 150 17.47 11.08 -9.22
N SER A 151 17.59 10.55 -10.46
CA SER A 151 18.45 11.13 -11.49
C SER A 151 17.95 12.48 -12.04
N LEU A 152 16.67 12.81 -11.78
CA LEU A 152 16.08 14.11 -12.09
C LEU A 152 16.25 15.13 -10.95
N GLY A 153 16.97 14.76 -9.88
CA GLY A 153 17.13 15.57 -8.67
C GLY A 153 15.89 15.58 -7.75
N ILE A 154 14.94 14.67 -7.96
CA ILE A 154 13.68 14.59 -7.20
C ILE A 154 13.89 13.69 -5.97
N ARG A 155 13.58 14.20 -4.78
CA ARG A 155 13.53 13.39 -3.56
C ARG A 155 12.53 12.26 -3.72
N THR A 156 12.99 11.01 -3.57
CA THR A 156 12.16 9.83 -3.85
C THR A 156 11.96 9.00 -2.58
N VAL A 157 10.70 8.62 -2.33
CA VAL A 157 10.29 7.79 -1.17
C VAL A 157 9.57 6.55 -1.69
N TYR A 158 9.94 5.36 -1.18
CA TYR A 158 9.29 4.09 -1.49
C TYR A 158 8.46 3.64 -0.30
N THR A 159 7.13 3.79 -0.37
CA THR A 159 6.21 3.43 0.72
C THR A 159 5.90 1.94 0.68
N ARG A 160 6.62 1.14 1.47
CA ARG A 160 6.45 -0.32 1.57
C ARG A 160 5.24 -0.64 2.43
N PHE A 161 4.09 -0.78 1.79
CA PHE A 161 2.82 -1.08 2.46
C PHE A 161 2.78 -2.49 3.03
N GLY A 162 2.36 -2.60 4.30
CA GLY A 162 1.85 -3.83 4.89
C GLY A 162 0.42 -4.14 4.46
N VAL A 163 -0.24 -5.04 5.16
CA VAL A 163 -1.67 -5.34 4.95
C VAL A 163 -2.50 -4.18 5.47
N ILE A 164 -3.15 -3.46 4.56
CA ILE A 164 -3.95 -2.27 4.90
C ILE A 164 -5.32 -2.70 5.43
N LEU A 165 -5.65 -2.26 6.64
CA LEU A 165 -6.94 -2.48 7.29
C LEU A 165 -7.87 -1.30 7.02
N GLY A 166 -9.04 -1.59 6.43
CA GLY A 166 -10.08 -0.62 6.12
C GLY A 166 -11.27 -1.30 5.46
N GLU A 167 -12.18 -0.50 4.89
CA GLU A 167 -13.42 -0.98 4.29
C GLU A 167 -13.24 -1.77 2.97
N LYS A 168 -12.05 -1.66 2.36
CA LYS A 168 -11.66 -2.37 1.13
C LYS A 168 -10.36 -3.14 1.33
N GLY A 169 -9.90 -3.81 0.29
CA GLY A 169 -8.65 -4.58 0.31
C GLY A 169 -8.80 -5.95 0.99
N ALA A 170 -7.82 -6.32 1.81
CA ALA A 170 -7.73 -7.66 2.41
C ALA A 170 -8.73 -7.89 3.56
N LEU A 171 -9.01 -6.87 4.35
CA LEU A 171 -9.78 -7.03 5.58
C LEU A 171 -11.21 -7.56 5.36
N PRO A 172 -12.01 -7.10 4.37
CA PRO A 172 -13.32 -7.68 4.08
C PRO A 172 -13.27 -9.18 3.79
N LEU A 173 -12.25 -9.64 3.06
CA LEU A 173 -12.06 -11.06 2.76
C LEU A 173 -11.68 -11.87 4.01
N MET A 174 -10.93 -11.28 4.93
CA MET A 174 -10.60 -11.90 6.21
C MET A 174 -11.79 -11.94 7.17
N LYS A 175 -12.69 -10.94 7.11
CA LYS A 175 -13.94 -10.88 7.90
C LYS A 175 -14.99 -11.90 7.43
N LEU A 176 -15.07 -12.16 6.12
CA LEU A 176 -16.10 -13.01 5.54
C LEU A 176 -16.23 -14.40 6.19
N PRO A 177 -15.15 -15.23 6.29
CA PRO A 177 -15.26 -16.52 6.96
C PRO A 177 -15.63 -16.38 8.45
N MET A 178 -15.16 -15.32 9.14
CA MET A 178 -15.52 -15.06 10.53
C MET A 178 -17.03 -14.79 10.67
N ARG A 179 -17.60 -13.95 9.80
CA ARG A 179 -19.04 -13.63 9.78
C ARG A 179 -19.91 -14.86 9.50
N LEU A 180 -19.38 -15.81 8.74
CA LEU A 180 -20.04 -17.10 8.44
C LEU A 180 -19.76 -18.18 9.50
N PHE A 181 -19.23 -17.82 10.67
CA PHE A 181 -18.89 -18.74 11.77
C PHE A 181 -17.87 -19.84 11.39
N ALA A 182 -17.19 -19.67 10.26
CA ALA A 182 -16.17 -20.58 9.72
C ALA A 182 -14.76 -20.00 9.83
N GLY A 183 -14.57 -18.99 10.69
CA GLY A 183 -13.30 -18.30 10.85
C GLY A 183 -12.34 -18.98 11.81
N GLY A 184 -11.04 -18.77 11.57
CA GLY A 184 -9.97 -19.26 12.42
C GLY A 184 -8.60 -19.02 11.83
N ARG A 185 -7.57 -19.60 12.48
CA ARG A 185 -6.21 -19.49 12.01
C ARG A 185 -5.97 -20.27 10.72
N ILE A 186 -5.04 -19.83 9.92
CA ILE A 186 -4.63 -20.50 8.68
C ILE A 186 -3.39 -21.37 9.01
N GLY A 187 -3.49 -22.66 8.77
CA GLY A 187 -2.44 -23.63 9.11
C GLY A 187 -2.14 -23.63 10.62
N ASN A 188 -0.84 -23.54 10.99
CA ASN A 188 -0.39 -23.41 12.38
C ASN A 188 -0.65 -21.99 12.94
N GLY A 189 -0.85 -20.98 12.06
CA GLY A 189 -1.06 -19.59 12.44
C GLY A 189 0.20 -18.84 12.91
N GLU A 190 1.40 -19.40 12.70
CA GLU A 190 2.66 -18.80 13.13
C GLU A 190 3.18 -17.72 12.16
N GLN A 191 2.67 -17.67 10.93
CA GLN A 191 3.06 -16.64 9.97
C GLN A 191 2.72 -15.23 10.48
N TRP A 192 3.64 -14.30 10.26
CA TRP A 192 3.49 -12.93 10.66
C TRP A 192 2.55 -12.15 9.72
N LEU A 193 1.82 -11.22 10.28
CA LEU A 193 1.01 -10.25 9.55
C LEU A 193 1.45 -8.84 9.96
N SER A 194 2.17 -8.17 9.06
CA SER A 194 2.52 -6.76 9.19
C SER A 194 1.39 -5.94 8.60
N TRP A 195 0.56 -5.38 9.46
CA TRP A 195 -0.65 -4.65 9.15
C TRP A 195 -0.49 -3.15 9.39
N VAL A 196 -1.40 -2.35 8.85
CA VAL A 196 -1.52 -0.90 9.11
C VAL A 196 -2.97 -0.46 8.90
N HIS A 197 -3.47 0.48 9.71
CA HIS A 197 -4.78 1.08 9.47
C HIS A 197 -4.73 2.09 8.33
N ILE A 198 -5.83 2.23 7.57
CA ILE A 198 -5.89 3.15 6.41
C ILE A 198 -5.58 4.60 6.80
N ASP A 199 -6.00 5.06 7.96
CA ASP A 199 -5.74 6.43 8.43
C ASP A 199 -4.23 6.64 8.69
N ASP A 200 -3.51 5.63 9.21
CA ASP A 200 -2.05 5.68 9.34
C ASP A 200 -1.33 5.56 7.98
N VAL A 201 -1.91 4.87 7.01
CA VAL A 201 -1.38 4.89 5.62
C VAL A 201 -1.40 6.29 5.06
N VAL A 202 -2.54 6.98 5.17
CA VAL A 202 -2.71 8.36 4.72
C VAL A 202 -1.77 9.29 5.49
N GLY A 203 -1.74 9.17 6.81
CA GLY A 203 -0.87 9.97 7.68
C GLY A 203 0.62 9.79 7.36
N LEU A 204 1.08 8.56 7.12
CA LEU A 204 2.48 8.29 6.75
C LEU A 204 2.85 8.84 5.36
N ILE A 205 1.93 8.80 4.39
CA ILE A 205 2.17 9.41 3.06
C ILE A 205 2.26 10.94 3.21
N GLN A 206 1.35 11.57 3.96
CA GLN A 206 1.39 13.01 4.23
C GLN A 206 2.65 13.39 5.03
N TRP A 207 3.04 12.57 5.99
CA TRP A 207 4.28 12.75 6.74
C TRP A 207 5.51 12.69 5.82
N CYS A 208 5.59 11.73 4.90
CA CYS A 208 6.64 11.68 3.88
C CYS A 208 6.63 12.90 2.95
N LEU A 209 5.45 13.44 2.66
CA LEU A 209 5.29 14.64 1.83
C LEU A 209 5.91 15.88 2.50
N LEU A 210 5.68 16.05 3.80
CA LEU A 210 6.01 17.25 4.58
C LEU A 210 7.42 17.25 5.18
N HIS A 211 8.11 16.10 5.22
CA HIS A 211 9.44 15.96 5.83
C HIS A 211 10.51 15.77 4.75
N ASP A 212 11.26 16.83 4.47
CA ASP A 212 12.25 16.85 3.37
C ASP A 212 13.47 15.97 3.64
N ASP A 213 13.74 15.62 4.88
CA ASP A 213 14.79 14.70 5.32
C ASP A 213 14.45 13.22 5.10
N ILE A 214 13.18 12.91 4.73
CA ILE A 214 12.74 11.54 4.48
C ILE A 214 12.90 11.18 3.02
N SER A 215 13.75 10.18 2.74
CA SER A 215 13.98 9.62 1.41
C SER A 215 14.21 8.10 1.46
N GLY A 216 14.17 7.42 0.30
CA GLY A 216 14.35 5.98 0.19
C GLY A 216 13.19 5.18 0.81
N PRO A 217 13.40 3.91 1.22
CA PRO A 217 12.33 3.05 1.72
C PRO A 217 11.78 3.53 3.06
N VAL A 218 10.45 3.47 3.19
CA VAL A 218 9.67 3.72 4.41
C VAL A 218 8.67 2.57 4.57
N ASN A 219 8.77 1.83 5.67
CA ASN A 219 7.80 0.80 5.99
C ASN A 219 6.50 1.41 6.49
N VAL A 220 5.44 1.23 5.73
CA VAL A 220 4.09 1.67 6.08
C VAL A 220 3.36 0.49 6.74
N THR A 221 3.75 0.23 8.00
CA THR A 221 3.22 -0.82 8.87
C THR A 221 2.98 -0.27 10.26
N ALA A 222 2.04 -0.87 11.00
CA ALA A 222 1.90 -0.56 12.43
C ALA A 222 3.10 -1.12 13.23
N PRO A 223 3.41 -0.52 14.41
CA PRO A 223 4.58 -0.90 15.19
C PRO A 223 4.49 -2.29 15.85
N HIS A 224 3.29 -2.90 15.88
CA HIS A 224 3.02 -4.17 16.55
C HIS A 224 2.44 -5.22 15.59
N PRO A 225 3.25 -5.81 14.68
CA PRO A 225 2.82 -6.95 13.86
C PRO A 225 2.27 -8.09 14.72
N LYS A 226 1.40 -8.91 14.15
CA LYS A 226 0.79 -10.04 14.87
C LYS A 226 1.00 -11.35 14.11
N ARG A 227 1.11 -12.48 14.85
CA ARG A 227 0.97 -13.80 14.26
C ARG A 227 -0.47 -13.98 13.75
N ASN A 228 -0.66 -14.74 12.69
CA ASN A 228 -2.01 -14.99 12.13
C ASN A 228 -2.99 -15.52 13.19
N LYS A 229 -2.56 -16.44 14.05
CA LYS A 229 -3.37 -16.97 15.16
C LYS A 229 -3.86 -15.88 16.12
N ASP A 230 -3.02 -14.89 16.41
CA ASP A 230 -3.37 -13.79 17.32
C ASP A 230 -4.21 -12.72 16.61
N PHE A 231 -3.89 -12.44 15.33
CA PHE A 231 -4.70 -11.55 14.50
C PHE A 231 -6.13 -12.05 14.38
N THR A 232 -6.31 -13.34 14.04
CA THR A 232 -7.65 -13.94 13.87
C THR A 232 -8.42 -14.00 15.20
N ARG A 233 -7.72 -14.19 16.33
CA ARG A 233 -8.34 -14.14 17.66
C ARG A 233 -8.86 -12.74 17.99
N VAL A 234 -8.09 -11.70 17.72
CA VAL A 234 -8.51 -10.31 17.93
C VAL A 234 -9.65 -9.94 16.99
N LEU A 235 -9.55 -10.31 15.70
CA LEU A 235 -10.61 -10.08 14.70
C LEU A 235 -11.93 -10.74 15.12
N ALA A 236 -11.90 -12.00 15.54
CA ALA A 236 -13.07 -12.73 16.00
C ALA A 236 -13.72 -12.06 17.22
N ARG A 237 -12.90 -11.57 18.18
CA ARG A 237 -13.38 -10.83 19.35
C ARG A 237 -14.10 -9.54 18.94
N VAL A 238 -13.50 -8.76 18.04
CA VAL A 238 -14.11 -7.49 17.55
C VAL A 238 -15.41 -7.76 16.81
N LEU A 239 -15.48 -8.83 16.02
CA LEU A 239 -16.68 -9.21 15.29
C LEU A 239 -17.73 -9.96 16.13
N HIS A 240 -17.46 -10.25 17.41
CA HIS A 240 -18.26 -11.11 18.27
C HIS A 240 -18.55 -12.47 17.61
N ARG A 241 -17.52 -13.12 17.06
CA ARG A 241 -17.61 -14.42 16.36
C ARG A 241 -16.62 -15.42 16.96
N PRO A 242 -16.92 -16.71 16.86
CA PRO A 242 -16.01 -17.75 17.32
C PRO A 242 -14.72 -17.80 16.47
N ASN A 243 -13.62 -18.20 17.11
CA ASN A 243 -12.31 -18.44 16.45
C ASN A 243 -11.87 -19.87 16.78
N TRP A 244 -12.51 -20.85 16.19
CA TRP A 244 -12.40 -22.24 16.58
C TRP A 244 -11.87 -23.16 15.47
N LEU A 245 -12.02 -22.77 14.20
CA LEU A 245 -11.55 -23.56 13.07
C LEU A 245 -10.07 -23.30 12.79
N ALA A 246 -9.34 -24.35 12.48
CA ALA A 246 -8.05 -24.24 11.82
C ALA A 246 -8.26 -24.52 10.33
N VAL A 247 -8.12 -23.48 9.49
CA VAL A 247 -8.28 -23.65 8.05
C VAL A 247 -7.01 -24.32 7.49
N PRO A 248 -7.07 -25.55 6.96
CA PRO A 248 -5.89 -26.21 6.42
C PRO A 248 -5.30 -25.42 5.25
N THR A 249 -3.98 -25.29 5.23
CA THR A 249 -3.27 -24.56 4.16
C THR A 249 -3.56 -25.13 2.77
N LEU A 250 -3.84 -26.44 2.70
CA LEU A 250 -4.23 -27.08 1.44
C LEU A 250 -5.57 -26.56 0.90
N MET A 251 -6.56 -26.34 1.79
CA MET A 251 -7.86 -25.75 1.39
C MET A 251 -7.70 -24.31 0.91
N VAL A 252 -6.82 -23.54 1.58
CA VAL A 252 -6.50 -22.18 1.12
C VAL A 252 -5.89 -22.22 -0.30
N ARG A 253 -5.00 -23.18 -0.56
CA ARG A 253 -4.39 -23.37 -1.88
C ARG A 253 -5.41 -23.68 -2.97
N THR A 254 -6.38 -24.55 -2.71
CA THR A 254 -7.41 -24.92 -3.71
C THR A 254 -8.37 -23.78 -4.01
N VAL A 255 -8.66 -22.92 -3.02
CA VAL A 255 -9.64 -21.83 -3.17
C VAL A 255 -9.02 -20.58 -3.81
N ILE A 256 -7.78 -20.21 -3.44
CA ILE A 256 -7.17 -18.94 -3.87
C ILE A 256 -5.83 -19.12 -4.61
N GLY A 257 -5.43 -20.35 -4.90
CA GLY A 257 -4.22 -20.63 -5.66
C GLY A 257 -2.94 -20.03 -5.07
N GLU A 258 -2.11 -19.41 -5.91
CA GLU A 258 -0.84 -18.77 -5.48
C GLU A 258 -1.06 -17.48 -4.66
N MET A 259 -2.25 -16.85 -4.72
CA MET A 259 -2.58 -15.72 -3.84
C MET A 259 -2.47 -16.08 -2.34
N ARG A 260 -2.46 -17.40 -2.01
CA ARG A 260 -2.17 -17.88 -0.64
C ARG A 260 -0.86 -17.32 -0.07
N LEU A 261 0.12 -16.98 -0.92
CA LEU A 261 1.39 -16.40 -0.50
C LEU A 261 1.21 -15.09 0.29
N LEU A 262 0.13 -14.37 0.04
CA LEU A 262 -0.20 -13.13 0.77
C LEU A 262 -0.71 -13.38 2.20
N ILE A 263 -1.25 -14.58 2.49
CA ILE A 263 -1.95 -14.87 3.75
C ILE A 263 -1.42 -16.10 4.48
N ALA A 264 -0.85 -17.06 3.77
CA ALA A 264 -0.27 -18.27 4.37
C ALA A 264 1.21 -18.11 4.73
N ASN A 265 1.87 -17.12 4.17
CA ASN A 265 3.24 -16.73 4.48
C ASN A 265 3.23 -15.28 4.95
N GLY A 266 4.31 -14.86 5.61
CA GLY A 266 4.37 -13.49 6.10
C GLY A 266 5.76 -13.10 6.59
N GLN A 267 5.86 -11.87 7.04
CA GLN A 267 7.10 -11.28 7.53
C GLN A 267 6.84 -10.34 8.69
N PHE A 268 7.77 -10.28 9.61
CA PHE A 268 7.79 -9.34 10.72
C PHE A 268 8.48 -8.05 10.26
N VAL A 269 7.71 -7.01 9.96
CA VAL A 269 8.24 -5.73 9.46
C VAL A 269 7.93 -4.62 10.46
N LEU A 270 8.94 -3.83 10.81
CA LEU A 270 8.82 -2.69 11.72
C LEU A 270 9.01 -1.36 10.98
N PRO A 271 8.22 -0.33 11.30
CA PRO A 271 8.32 1.02 10.73
C PRO A 271 9.40 1.83 11.45
N LYS A 272 10.65 1.36 11.43
CA LYS A 272 11.72 1.95 12.26
C LYS A 272 12.08 3.37 11.84
N LYS A 273 11.97 3.69 10.55
CA LYS A 273 12.22 5.06 10.07
C LYS A 273 11.16 6.01 10.62
N ALA A 274 9.88 5.70 10.45
CA ALA A 274 8.78 6.51 10.98
C ALA A 274 8.89 6.71 12.50
N GLN A 275 9.16 5.63 13.25
CA GLN A 275 9.34 5.69 14.71
C GLN A 275 10.52 6.59 15.12
N ARG A 276 11.67 6.53 14.44
CA ARG A 276 12.85 7.33 14.76
C ARG A 276 12.68 8.81 14.49
N HIS A 277 11.90 9.16 13.47
CA HIS A 277 11.58 10.54 13.11
C HIS A 277 10.28 11.04 13.75
N GLY A 278 9.79 10.35 14.80
CA GLY A 278 8.73 10.84 15.67
C GLY A 278 7.31 10.74 15.11
N TYR A 279 7.06 9.91 14.07
CA TYR A 279 5.67 9.70 13.61
C TYR A 279 4.82 9.05 14.71
N LEU A 280 3.69 9.66 15.03
CA LEU A 280 2.74 9.17 16.01
C LEU A 280 1.60 8.41 15.29
N PHE A 281 1.57 7.09 15.49
CA PHE A 281 0.52 6.24 14.94
C PHE A 281 -0.81 6.52 15.61
N VAL A 282 -1.87 6.69 14.82
CA VAL A 282 -3.26 6.80 15.31
C VAL A 282 -3.73 5.44 15.85
N TYR A 283 -3.37 4.37 15.15
CA TYR A 283 -3.73 2.99 15.53
C TYR A 283 -2.49 2.09 15.67
N PRO A 284 -1.73 2.23 16.77
CA PRO A 284 -0.55 1.39 16.98
C PRO A 284 -0.90 -0.06 17.35
N TYR A 285 -2.10 -0.31 17.89
CA TYR A 285 -2.54 -1.63 18.33
C TYR A 285 -3.70 -2.16 17.48
N LEU A 286 -3.69 -3.49 17.27
CA LEU A 286 -4.59 -4.17 16.34
C LEU A 286 -6.07 -4.06 16.75
N GLN A 287 -6.37 -4.11 18.04
CA GLN A 287 -7.76 -4.13 18.52
C GLN A 287 -8.47 -2.82 18.17
N GLU A 288 -7.86 -1.70 18.48
CA GLU A 288 -8.39 -0.35 18.20
C GLU A 288 -8.51 -0.13 16.68
N ALA A 289 -7.50 -0.57 15.91
CA ALA A 289 -7.52 -0.50 14.45
C ALA A 289 -8.71 -1.26 13.85
N LEU A 290 -8.98 -2.48 14.32
CA LEU A 290 -10.11 -3.27 13.85
C LEU A 290 -11.46 -2.70 14.29
N GLN A 291 -11.57 -2.22 15.52
CA GLN A 291 -12.78 -1.55 16.02
C GLN A 291 -13.13 -0.32 15.19
N ALA A 292 -12.14 0.51 14.86
CA ALA A 292 -12.33 1.68 14.01
C ALA A 292 -12.87 1.33 12.60
N THR A 293 -12.52 0.14 12.07
CA THR A 293 -13.05 -0.32 10.78
C THR A 293 -14.46 -0.88 10.82
N GLU A 294 -15.04 -1.14 12.01
CA GLU A 294 -16.43 -1.58 12.15
C GLU A 294 -17.39 -0.41 12.42
N ASN A 295 -16.86 0.71 12.91
CA ASN A 295 -17.66 1.91 13.25
C ASN A 295 -17.79 2.90 12.07
N LYS A 296 -17.13 2.64 10.94
CA LYS A 296 -17.25 3.40 9.69
C LYS A 296 -18.19 2.67 8.73
#